data_2e3fbff3ee150334ca39d3063f98cfa9
#
_entry.id   2e3fbff3ee150334ca39d3063f98cfa9
#
_cell.length_a   1.000
_cell.length_b   1.000
_cell.length_c   1.000
_cell.angle_alpha   90.00
_cell.angle_beta   90.00
_cell.angle_gamma   90.00
#
_symmetry.space_group_name_H-M   'P 1'
#
loop_
_entity.id
_entity.type
_entity.pdbx_description
1 polymer ?
#
loop_
_entity_poly.entity_id
_entity_poly.type
_entity_poly.pdbx_seq_one_letter_code
_entity_poly.pdbx_strand_id
1 'polypeptide(L)'
;QPLQQALQNLSQLLQGSTGGKVGQEAIQRLLLQLPTLVQLFDPKVIKQQVINSATSMENRLLNGRSAPPGGDLKMLLLQAKVQLLQQPDHAKAVRQIESMIARIALNQLKSMQSQPQNSSQPQGDSPSKEPLQRSWSVEIPFMVDDHPNQVSLRFRHHQEPDHPEKERWHIELNLEPPELGTIEAHAIHHQQQLDIHFLSEKAET
;
A
#
# COMPACT_ATOMS: atom_id res chain seq x y z
N GLN A 1 -11.17 -6.15 -6.67
CA GLN A 1 -10.41 -5.69 -7.83
C GLN A 1 -9.04 -5.18 -7.36
N PRO A 2 -7.90 -5.53 -7.99
CA PRO A 2 -6.58 -5.01 -7.64
C PRO A 2 -6.53 -3.49 -7.74
N LEU A 3 -5.75 -2.83 -6.87
CA LEU A 3 -5.59 -1.37 -6.88
C LEU A 3 -5.04 -0.88 -8.22
N GLN A 4 -4.06 -1.59 -8.79
CA GLN A 4 -3.52 -1.33 -10.11
C GLN A 4 -4.61 -1.29 -11.19
N GLN A 5 -5.46 -2.31 -11.26
CA GLN A 5 -6.53 -2.38 -12.26
C GLN A 5 -7.54 -1.23 -12.11
N ALA A 6 -7.86 -0.84 -10.88
CA ALA A 6 -8.73 0.30 -10.62
C ALA A 6 -8.11 1.62 -11.09
N LEU A 7 -6.80 1.80 -10.87
CA LEU A 7 -6.06 2.97 -11.36
C LEU A 7 -5.94 2.98 -12.89
N GLN A 8 -5.70 1.82 -13.52
CA GLN A 8 -5.70 1.68 -14.99
C GLN A 8 -7.06 2.04 -15.57
N ASN A 9 -8.15 1.55 -14.97
CA ASN A 9 -9.50 1.91 -15.42
C ASN A 9 -9.77 3.41 -15.27
N LEU A 10 -9.29 4.07 -14.20
CA LEU A 10 -9.38 5.52 -14.07
C LEU A 10 -8.58 6.24 -15.15
N SER A 11 -7.37 5.78 -15.48
CA SER A 11 -6.55 6.34 -16.54
C SER A 11 -7.24 6.21 -17.92
N GLN A 12 -7.86 5.06 -18.20
CA GLN A 12 -8.63 4.85 -19.44
C GLN A 12 -9.87 5.76 -19.53
N LEU A 13 -10.54 6.03 -18.39
CA LEU A 13 -11.66 6.99 -18.36
C LEU A 13 -11.23 8.41 -18.73
N LEU A 14 -9.97 8.80 -18.48
CA LEU A 14 -9.42 10.08 -18.95
C LEU A 14 -9.33 10.15 -20.49
N GLN A 15 -8.95 9.04 -21.11
CA GLN A 15 -8.71 8.99 -22.56
C GLN A 15 -10.01 8.88 -23.37
N GLY A 16 -11.06 8.28 -22.78
CA GLY A 16 -12.33 7.99 -23.48
C GLY A 16 -13.49 8.93 -23.15
N SER A 17 -13.32 9.86 -22.23
CA SER A 17 -14.43 10.66 -21.71
C SER A 17 -14.56 12.00 -22.42
N THR A 18 -15.70 12.23 -23.07
CA THR A 18 -16.22 13.57 -23.40
C THR A 18 -16.75 14.30 -22.13
N GLY A 19 -16.51 13.73 -20.96
CA GLY A 19 -16.91 14.28 -19.65
C GLY A 19 -16.18 15.57 -19.30
N GLY A 20 -16.83 16.43 -18.51
CA GLY A 20 -16.37 17.79 -18.22
C GLY A 20 -14.93 17.87 -17.71
N LYS A 21 -14.23 18.92 -18.13
CA LYS A 21 -12.80 19.20 -17.85
C LYS A 21 -12.39 19.01 -16.38
N VAL A 22 -13.26 19.36 -15.43
CA VAL A 22 -12.96 19.30 -13.98
C VAL A 22 -12.75 17.87 -13.47
N GLY A 23 -13.53 16.91 -13.97
CA GLY A 23 -13.37 15.49 -13.57
C GLY A 23 -12.10 14.87 -14.12
N GLN A 24 -11.72 15.23 -15.35
CA GLN A 24 -10.47 14.82 -15.95
C GLN A 24 -9.27 15.39 -15.17
N GLU A 25 -9.32 16.67 -14.81
CA GLU A 25 -8.28 17.31 -14.01
C GLU A 25 -8.11 16.64 -12.63
N ALA A 26 -9.21 16.24 -11.98
CA ALA A 26 -9.16 15.58 -10.68
C ALA A 26 -8.42 14.22 -10.75
N ILE A 27 -8.74 13.42 -11.76
CA ILE A 27 -8.08 12.12 -11.99
C ILE A 27 -6.64 12.33 -12.42
N GLN A 28 -6.37 13.28 -13.31
CA GLN A 28 -5.01 13.58 -13.75
C GLN A 28 -4.13 14.03 -12.58
N ARG A 29 -4.63 14.90 -11.70
CA ARG A 29 -3.91 15.32 -10.49
C ARG A 29 -3.62 14.14 -9.56
N LEU A 30 -4.57 13.22 -9.40
CA LEU A 30 -4.36 12.00 -8.62
C LEU A 30 -3.20 11.17 -9.18
N LEU A 31 -3.19 10.92 -10.50
CA LEU A 31 -2.15 10.13 -11.15
C LEU A 31 -0.77 10.82 -11.10
N LEU A 32 -0.71 12.13 -11.31
CA LEU A 32 0.52 12.91 -11.24
C LEU A 32 1.15 12.95 -9.84
N GLN A 33 0.39 12.65 -8.80
CA GLN A 33 0.91 12.59 -7.43
C GLN A 33 1.42 11.20 -7.04
N LEU A 34 1.25 10.19 -7.89
CA LEU A 34 1.85 8.88 -7.68
C LEU A 34 3.37 8.98 -7.92
N PRO A 35 4.19 8.28 -7.13
CA PRO A 35 5.63 8.24 -7.38
C PRO A 35 5.91 7.54 -8.71
N THR A 36 6.97 7.92 -9.37
CA THR A 36 7.49 7.17 -10.53
C THR A 36 8.32 5.97 -10.07
N LEU A 37 8.52 4.99 -10.96
CA LEU A 37 9.40 3.86 -10.67
C LEU A 37 10.80 4.31 -10.23
N VAL A 38 11.37 5.32 -10.90
CA VAL A 38 12.70 5.86 -10.55
C VAL A 38 12.72 6.44 -9.15
N GLN A 39 11.66 7.15 -8.74
CA GLN A 39 11.54 7.68 -7.38
C GLN A 39 11.45 6.58 -6.32
N LEU A 40 10.89 5.41 -6.66
CA LEU A 40 10.85 4.27 -5.73
C LEU A 40 12.22 3.65 -5.47
N PHE A 41 13.24 3.93 -6.28
CA PHE A 41 14.63 3.51 -5.97
C PHE A 41 15.26 4.36 -4.85
N ASP A 42 14.69 5.51 -4.48
CA ASP A 42 15.13 6.24 -3.30
C ASP A 42 14.57 5.58 -2.03
N PRO A 43 15.43 5.05 -1.12
CA PRO A 43 14.98 4.42 0.12
C PRO A 43 14.12 5.34 0.99
N LYS A 44 14.31 6.65 0.90
CA LYS A 44 13.51 7.63 1.65
C LYS A 44 12.08 7.68 1.13
N VAL A 45 11.90 7.61 -0.19
CA VAL A 45 10.58 7.61 -0.83
C VAL A 45 9.83 6.33 -0.48
N ILE A 46 10.44 5.15 -0.65
CA ILE A 46 9.83 3.86 -0.24
C ILE A 46 9.46 3.89 1.25
N LYS A 47 10.38 4.28 2.12
CA LYS A 47 10.12 4.36 3.57
C LYS A 47 8.91 5.26 3.85
N GLN A 48 8.82 6.40 3.18
CA GLN A 48 7.71 7.33 3.35
C GLN A 48 6.39 6.72 2.87
N GLN A 49 6.39 6.04 1.72
CA GLN A 49 5.21 5.35 1.18
C GLN A 49 4.74 4.23 2.12
N VAL A 50 5.66 3.42 2.64
CA VAL A 50 5.34 2.36 3.62
C VAL A 50 4.73 2.97 4.89
N ILE A 51 5.32 4.03 5.45
CA ILE A 51 4.80 4.70 6.63
C ILE A 51 3.41 5.30 6.35
N ASN A 52 3.22 5.94 5.20
CA ASN A 52 1.95 6.55 4.83
C ASN A 52 0.84 5.51 4.65
N SER A 53 1.18 4.34 4.11
CA SER A 53 0.23 3.26 3.88
C SER A 53 -0.05 2.43 5.14
N ALA A 54 0.96 2.25 6.02
CA ALA A 54 0.84 1.47 7.25
C ALA A 54 0.11 2.23 8.36
N THR A 55 0.25 3.57 8.40
CA THR A 55 -0.40 4.40 9.41
C THR A 55 -1.71 4.94 8.85
N SER A 56 -2.85 4.56 9.42
CA SER A 56 -4.13 5.08 8.96
C SER A 56 -4.16 6.61 9.05
N MET A 57 -4.75 7.24 8.04
CA MET A 57 -4.96 8.69 8.00
C MET A 57 -5.65 9.18 9.30
N GLU A 58 -6.61 8.40 9.77
CA GLU A 58 -7.37 8.66 10.99
C GLU A 58 -6.47 8.73 12.22
N ASN A 59 -5.52 7.80 12.33
CA ASN A 59 -4.59 7.75 13.47
C ASN A 59 -3.62 8.96 13.46
N ARG A 60 -3.23 9.43 12.28
CA ARG A 60 -2.43 10.65 12.15
C ARG A 60 -3.21 11.90 12.52
N LEU A 61 -4.46 12.01 12.07
CA LEU A 61 -5.35 13.13 12.43
C LEU A 61 -5.61 13.19 13.94
N LEU A 62 -5.85 12.04 14.58
CA LEU A 62 -6.04 11.94 16.04
C LEU A 62 -4.78 12.39 16.79
N ASN A 63 -3.60 12.14 16.27
CA ASN A 63 -2.33 12.52 16.89
C ASN A 63 -1.83 13.91 16.45
N GLY A 64 -2.65 14.71 15.78
CA GLY A 64 -2.30 16.08 15.36
C GLY A 64 -1.15 16.15 14.35
N ARG A 65 -0.82 15.05 13.68
CA ARG A 65 0.25 15.00 12.68
C ARG A 65 -0.27 15.45 11.33
N SER A 66 0.34 16.49 10.78
CA SER A 66 0.05 16.98 9.43
C SER A 66 0.28 15.88 8.38
N ALA A 67 -0.50 15.93 7.30
CA ALA A 67 -0.26 15.07 6.15
C ALA A 67 1.16 15.34 5.60
N PRO A 68 1.95 14.30 5.28
CA PRO A 68 3.27 14.49 4.71
C PRO A 68 3.16 15.13 3.32
N PRO A 69 4.15 15.91 2.89
CA PRO A 69 4.24 16.36 1.51
C PRO A 69 4.33 15.13 0.59
N GLY A 70 3.46 15.05 -0.40
CA GLY A 70 3.33 13.89 -1.30
C GLY A 70 2.09 13.04 -1.08
N GLY A 71 1.25 13.40 -0.11
CA GLY A 71 -0.11 12.87 0.07
C GLY A 71 -0.19 11.40 0.49
N ASP A 72 -1.17 11.14 1.34
CA ASP A 72 -1.68 9.79 1.58
C ASP A 72 -2.61 9.45 0.41
N LEU A 73 -2.40 8.32 -0.25
CA LEU A 73 -3.24 7.88 -1.37
C LEU A 73 -4.74 7.92 -1.03
N LYS A 74 -5.12 7.52 0.20
CA LYS A 74 -6.51 7.57 0.65
C LYS A 74 -7.03 9.00 0.67
N MET A 75 -6.23 9.96 1.11
CA MET A 75 -6.61 11.38 1.11
C MET A 75 -6.76 11.91 -0.32
N LEU A 76 -5.84 11.56 -1.23
CA LEU A 76 -5.93 11.94 -2.63
C LEU A 76 -7.18 11.38 -3.30
N LEU A 77 -7.51 10.12 -3.02
CA LEU A 77 -8.73 9.47 -3.51
C LEU A 77 -9.99 10.15 -2.97
N LEU A 78 -10.00 10.53 -1.68
CA LEU A 78 -11.14 11.26 -1.09
C LEU A 78 -11.31 12.65 -1.72
N GLN A 79 -10.22 13.37 -1.95
CA GLN A 79 -10.27 14.69 -2.63
C GLN A 79 -10.79 14.56 -4.07
N ALA A 80 -10.29 13.59 -4.83
CA ALA A 80 -10.77 13.31 -6.18
C ALA A 80 -12.26 12.93 -6.18
N LYS A 81 -12.70 12.10 -5.21
CA LYS A 81 -14.11 11.74 -5.05
C LYS A 81 -15.01 12.97 -4.84
N VAL A 82 -14.63 13.88 -3.95
CA VAL A 82 -15.42 15.10 -3.68
C VAL A 82 -15.57 15.95 -4.95
N GLN A 83 -14.50 16.08 -5.74
CA GLN A 83 -14.54 16.85 -6.99
C GLN A 83 -15.43 16.17 -8.04
N LEU A 84 -15.37 14.84 -8.17
CA LEU A 84 -16.15 14.09 -9.13
C LEU A 84 -17.63 14.00 -8.78
N LEU A 85 -17.99 14.00 -7.50
CA LEU A 85 -19.39 14.00 -7.05
C LEU A 85 -20.16 15.27 -7.45
N GLN A 86 -19.48 16.35 -7.76
CA GLN A 86 -20.11 17.59 -8.23
C GLN A 86 -20.59 17.49 -9.70
N GLN A 87 -20.30 16.38 -10.39
CA GLN A 87 -20.64 16.19 -11.80
C GLN A 87 -21.32 14.83 -12.02
N PRO A 88 -22.54 14.81 -12.60
CA PRO A 88 -23.33 13.58 -12.73
C PRO A 88 -22.71 12.53 -13.67
N ASP A 89 -21.90 12.97 -14.64
CA ASP A 89 -21.35 12.09 -15.69
C ASP A 89 -20.19 11.20 -15.22
N HIS A 90 -19.70 11.39 -13.96
CA HIS A 90 -18.52 10.67 -13.45
C HIS A 90 -18.85 9.53 -12.48
N ALA A 91 -20.07 9.02 -12.48
CA ALA A 91 -20.49 7.94 -11.57
C ALA A 91 -19.60 6.69 -11.64
N LYS A 92 -19.06 6.34 -12.83
CA LYS A 92 -18.12 5.21 -12.97
C LYS A 92 -16.79 5.49 -12.25
N ALA A 93 -16.23 6.68 -12.42
CA ALA A 93 -14.99 7.08 -11.76
C ALA A 93 -15.14 7.12 -10.23
N VAL A 94 -16.27 7.64 -9.74
CA VAL A 94 -16.60 7.65 -8.30
C VAL A 94 -16.62 6.24 -7.74
N ARG A 95 -17.28 5.27 -8.41
CA ARG A 95 -17.31 3.87 -7.97
C ARG A 95 -15.92 3.23 -7.93
N GLN A 96 -15.05 3.53 -8.91
CA GLN A 96 -13.68 3.04 -8.90
C GLN A 96 -12.89 3.58 -7.70
N ILE A 97 -13.01 4.87 -7.43
CA ILE A 97 -12.38 5.51 -6.27
C ILE A 97 -12.90 4.91 -4.96
N GLU A 98 -14.19 4.69 -4.83
CA GLU A 98 -14.79 4.04 -3.65
C GLU A 98 -14.27 2.62 -3.45
N SER A 99 -14.13 1.85 -4.52
CA SER A 99 -13.54 0.50 -4.48
C SER A 99 -12.10 0.54 -3.98
N MET A 100 -11.29 1.51 -4.44
CA MET A 100 -9.90 1.67 -3.98
C MET A 100 -9.83 2.08 -2.51
N ILE A 101 -10.66 3.02 -2.07
CA ILE A 101 -10.72 3.42 -0.65
C ILE A 101 -11.12 2.24 0.23
N ALA A 102 -12.12 1.45 -0.18
CA ALA A 102 -12.55 0.26 0.55
C ALA A 102 -11.44 -0.79 0.64
N ARG A 103 -10.66 -0.99 -0.43
CA ARG A 103 -9.52 -1.91 -0.45
C ARG A 103 -8.41 -1.45 0.52
N ILE A 104 -8.06 -0.18 0.51
CA ILE A 104 -7.07 0.39 1.44
C ILE A 104 -7.55 0.17 2.89
N ALA A 105 -8.81 0.48 3.19
CA ALA A 105 -9.39 0.27 4.51
C ALA A 105 -9.37 -1.22 4.93
N LEU A 106 -9.69 -2.14 4.01
CA LEU A 106 -9.62 -3.56 4.27
C LEU A 106 -8.20 -4.05 4.60
N ASN A 107 -7.20 -3.57 3.85
CA ASN A 107 -5.79 -3.91 4.11
C ASN A 107 -5.33 -3.36 5.47
N GLN A 108 -5.75 -2.15 5.83
CA GLN A 108 -5.48 -1.56 7.14
C GLN A 108 -6.11 -2.40 8.28
N LEU A 109 -7.37 -2.81 8.12
CA LEU A 109 -8.06 -3.66 9.11
C LEU A 109 -7.38 -5.03 9.26
N LYS A 110 -7.01 -5.67 8.16
CA LYS A 110 -6.27 -6.94 8.21
C LYS A 110 -4.93 -6.80 8.93
N SER A 111 -4.22 -5.69 8.70
CA SER A 111 -2.96 -5.40 9.38
C SER A 111 -3.15 -5.17 10.89
N MET A 112 -4.26 -4.59 11.30
CA MET A 112 -4.59 -4.40 12.72
C MET A 112 -4.98 -5.72 13.41
N GLN A 113 -5.73 -6.59 12.73
CA GLN A 113 -6.14 -7.90 13.27
C GLN A 113 -4.96 -8.87 13.42
N SER A 114 -3.90 -8.69 12.63
CA SER A 114 -2.68 -9.49 12.71
C SER A 114 -1.75 -9.06 13.85
N GLN A 115 -2.12 -8.06 14.64
CA GLN A 115 -1.41 -7.69 15.85
C GLN A 115 -1.97 -8.52 17.01
N PRO A 116 -1.12 -9.11 17.88
CA PRO A 116 -1.61 -9.80 19.07
C PRO A 116 -2.42 -8.80 19.89
N GLN A 117 -3.71 -9.07 20.02
CA GLN A 117 -4.54 -8.32 20.95
C GLN A 117 -4.05 -8.65 22.36
N ASN A 118 -3.43 -7.68 23.01
CA ASN A 118 -3.37 -7.67 24.47
C ASN A 118 -4.82 -7.50 24.96
N SER A 119 -5.61 -8.54 24.89
CA SER A 119 -6.87 -8.60 25.58
C SER A 119 -6.53 -8.60 27.06
N SER A 120 -6.75 -7.45 27.69
CA SER A 120 -6.78 -7.27 29.14
C SER A 120 -7.92 -8.14 29.70
N GLN A 121 -7.72 -9.43 29.80
CA GLN A 121 -8.49 -10.30 30.69
C GLN A 121 -7.59 -10.58 31.88
N PRO A 122 -8.00 -10.16 33.11
CA PRO A 122 -7.30 -10.52 34.33
C PRO A 122 -7.69 -11.97 34.68
N GLN A 123 -6.93 -12.94 34.18
CA GLN A 123 -7.04 -14.30 34.70
C GLN A 123 -5.69 -15.02 34.61
N GLY A 124 -5.15 -15.30 35.78
CA GLY A 124 -4.27 -16.42 36.03
C GLY A 124 -2.80 -16.22 35.70
N ASP A 125 -1.97 -16.22 36.71
CA ASP A 125 -0.52 -16.28 36.71
C ASP A 125 0.06 -17.35 35.80
N SER A 126 0.35 -16.98 34.58
CA SER A 126 1.39 -17.57 33.72
C SER A 126 1.62 -16.62 32.56
N PRO A 127 2.80 -16.01 32.40
CA PRO A 127 3.13 -15.29 31.19
C PRO A 127 3.16 -16.33 30.06
N SER A 128 2.18 -16.27 29.18
CA SER A 128 2.20 -17.10 27.96
C SER A 128 3.39 -16.65 27.14
N LYS A 129 4.41 -17.50 27.09
CA LYS A 129 5.66 -17.33 26.33
C LYS A 129 5.44 -17.58 24.83
N GLU A 130 4.30 -17.19 24.29
CA GLU A 130 4.04 -17.37 22.87
C GLU A 130 4.82 -16.36 22.04
N PRO A 131 5.45 -16.79 20.94
CA PRO A 131 6.17 -15.90 20.03
C PRO A 131 5.23 -14.81 19.50
N LEU A 132 5.64 -13.57 19.60
CA LEU A 132 4.91 -12.45 19.01
C LEU A 132 5.11 -12.44 17.51
N GLN A 133 4.05 -12.78 16.80
CA GLN A 133 4.04 -12.69 15.34
C GLN A 133 3.18 -11.52 14.90
N ARG A 134 3.78 -10.57 14.17
CA ARG A 134 3.08 -9.43 13.58
C ARG A 134 3.19 -9.51 12.07
N SER A 135 2.11 -9.26 11.37
CA SER A 135 2.14 -9.17 9.92
C SER A 135 1.32 -7.98 9.43
N TRP A 136 1.79 -7.34 8.36
CA TRP A 136 1.04 -6.30 7.67
C TRP A 136 1.43 -6.27 6.20
N SER A 137 0.55 -5.72 5.38
CA SER A 137 0.78 -5.58 3.95
C SER A 137 0.54 -4.14 3.51
N VAL A 138 1.32 -3.72 2.54
CA VAL A 138 1.27 -2.39 1.94
C VAL A 138 1.22 -2.54 0.43
N GLU A 139 0.33 -1.81 -0.21
CA GLU A 139 0.26 -1.68 -1.66
C GLU A 139 0.68 -0.25 -2.02
N ILE A 140 1.73 -0.11 -2.80
CA ILE A 140 2.27 1.18 -3.24
C ILE A 140 2.02 1.31 -4.74
N PRO A 141 1.09 2.18 -5.16
CA PRO A 141 0.93 2.49 -6.57
C PRO A 141 2.04 3.43 -7.04
N PHE A 142 2.45 3.27 -8.27
CA PHE A 142 3.46 4.09 -8.93
C PHE A 142 3.22 4.15 -10.43
N MET A 143 3.92 5.06 -11.11
CA MET A 143 3.81 5.26 -12.56
C MET A 143 5.04 4.70 -13.28
N VAL A 144 4.79 3.98 -14.37
CA VAL A 144 5.79 3.57 -15.37
C VAL A 144 5.27 4.00 -16.73
N ASP A 145 5.98 4.86 -17.44
CA ASP A 145 5.63 5.30 -18.79
C ASP A 145 4.14 5.68 -18.93
N ASP A 146 3.66 6.55 -18.04
CA ASP A 146 2.26 7.00 -17.95
C ASP A 146 1.23 5.91 -17.62
N HIS A 147 1.66 4.70 -17.28
CA HIS A 147 0.80 3.60 -16.88
C HIS A 147 0.88 3.36 -15.37
N PRO A 148 -0.26 3.36 -14.66
CA PRO A 148 -0.27 3.04 -13.24
C PRO A 148 0.04 1.56 -13.00
N ASN A 149 0.98 1.32 -12.12
CA ASN A 149 1.44 0.03 -11.64
C ASN A 149 1.34 -0.04 -10.12
N GLN A 150 1.66 -1.19 -9.55
CA GLN A 150 1.59 -1.43 -8.12
C GLN A 150 2.71 -2.38 -7.69
N VAL A 151 3.34 -2.09 -6.57
CA VAL A 151 4.14 -3.05 -5.82
C VAL A 151 3.40 -3.42 -4.53
N SER A 152 3.33 -4.72 -4.24
CA SER A 152 2.77 -5.24 -3.00
C SER A 152 3.91 -5.69 -2.09
N LEU A 153 3.92 -5.18 -0.88
CA LEU A 153 4.88 -5.54 0.16
C LEU A 153 4.14 -6.22 1.30
N ARG A 154 4.62 -7.37 1.74
CA ARG A 154 4.14 -8.06 2.94
C ARG A 154 5.29 -8.20 3.92
N PHE A 155 5.07 -7.74 5.13
CA PHE A 155 6.01 -7.82 6.22
C PHE A 155 5.52 -8.82 7.25
N ARG A 156 6.41 -9.69 7.72
CA ARG A 156 6.18 -10.58 8.87
C ARG A 156 7.33 -10.40 9.83
N HIS A 157 7.01 -10.04 11.05
CA HIS A 157 7.95 -9.88 12.14
C HIS A 157 7.71 -10.99 13.16
N HIS A 158 8.73 -11.74 13.46
CA HIS A 158 8.73 -12.79 14.47
C HIS A 158 9.72 -12.42 15.57
N GLN A 159 9.23 -12.37 16.80
CA GLN A 159 10.02 -12.04 17.96
C GLN A 159 9.70 -13.00 19.09
N GLU A 160 10.73 -13.66 19.63
CA GLU A 160 10.62 -14.44 20.85
C GLU A 160 10.90 -13.52 22.06
N PRO A 161 9.97 -13.37 23.02
CA PRO A 161 10.14 -12.42 24.14
C PRO A 161 11.40 -12.65 24.98
N ASP A 162 11.77 -13.91 25.17
CA ASP A 162 12.92 -14.32 25.97
C ASP A 162 14.24 -14.38 25.14
N HIS A 163 14.17 -14.22 23.82
CA HIS A 163 15.28 -14.39 22.89
C HIS A 163 15.29 -13.30 21.81
N PRO A 164 15.62 -12.05 22.17
CA PRO A 164 15.64 -10.94 21.20
C PRO A 164 16.65 -11.16 20.06
N GLU A 165 17.68 -11.99 20.30
CA GLU A 165 18.63 -12.40 19.26
C GLU A 165 18.02 -13.26 18.17
N LYS A 166 16.83 -13.82 18.37
CA LYS A 166 16.08 -14.60 17.38
C LYS A 166 15.07 -13.78 16.59
N GLU A 167 15.08 -12.46 16.74
CA GLU A 167 14.24 -11.57 15.95
C GLU A 167 14.48 -11.80 14.45
N ARG A 168 13.37 -11.99 13.70
CA ARG A 168 13.39 -12.21 12.25
C ARG A 168 12.36 -11.36 11.55
N TRP A 169 12.78 -10.79 10.45
CA TRP A 169 11.92 -10.09 9.52
C TRP A 169 11.86 -10.85 8.20
N HIS A 170 10.65 -11.13 7.75
CA HIS A 170 10.40 -11.62 6.40
C HIS A 170 9.68 -10.53 5.62
N ILE A 171 10.21 -10.19 4.47
CA ILE A 171 9.63 -9.21 3.57
C ILE A 171 9.41 -9.91 2.24
N GLU A 172 8.18 -9.93 1.78
CA GLU A 172 7.79 -10.41 0.47
C GLU A 172 7.43 -9.19 -0.38
N LEU A 173 8.06 -9.05 -1.53
CA LEU A 173 7.75 -8.05 -2.53
C LEU A 173 7.18 -8.77 -3.74
N ASN A 174 6.06 -8.27 -4.25
CA ASN A 174 5.44 -8.76 -5.48
C ASN A 174 5.20 -7.56 -6.40
N LEU A 175 5.69 -7.68 -7.62
CA LEU A 175 5.61 -6.68 -8.67
C LEU A 175 5.21 -7.37 -9.98
N GLU A 176 4.28 -6.79 -10.71
CA GLU A 176 3.79 -7.33 -11.97
C GLU A 176 3.92 -6.25 -13.06
N PRO A 177 5.17 -5.97 -13.50
CA PRO A 177 5.41 -4.95 -14.52
C PRO A 177 4.88 -5.44 -15.88
N PRO A 178 4.37 -4.51 -16.71
CA PRO A 178 4.00 -4.84 -18.09
C PRO A 178 5.18 -5.52 -18.79
N GLU A 179 4.90 -6.57 -19.58
CA GLU A 179 5.86 -7.30 -20.42
C GLU A 179 6.85 -8.24 -19.68
N LEU A 180 7.15 -7.99 -18.40
CA LEU A 180 8.12 -8.81 -17.66
C LEU A 180 7.48 -9.97 -16.89
N GLY A 181 6.15 -9.97 -16.71
CA GLY A 181 5.46 -10.96 -15.88
C GLY A 181 5.66 -10.70 -14.39
N THR A 182 5.31 -11.68 -13.57
CA THR A 182 5.42 -11.56 -12.11
C THR A 182 6.87 -11.63 -11.66
N ILE A 183 7.28 -10.68 -10.85
CA ILE A 183 8.56 -10.65 -10.15
C ILE A 183 8.27 -10.72 -8.65
N GLU A 184 8.80 -11.72 -8.00
CA GLU A 184 8.73 -11.88 -6.55
C GLU A 184 10.13 -11.76 -5.94
N ALA A 185 10.22 -11.05 -4.80
CA ALA A 185 11.44 -11.02 -4.02
C ALA A 185 11.11 -11.36 -2.56
N HIS A 186 11.88 -12.26 -1.99
CA HIS A 186 11.78 -12.67 -0.60
C HIS A 186 13.05 -12.25 0.13
N ALA A 187 12.93 -11.38 1.11
CA ALA A 187 14.03 -10.94 1.94
C ALA A 187 13.83 -11.43 3.37
N ILE A 188 14.88 -12.00 3.95
CA ILE A 188 14.94 -12.45 5.34
C ILE A 188 16.05 -11.68 6.03
N HIS A 189 15.70 -10.90 7.05
CA HIS A 189 16.67 -10.23 7.89
C HIS A 189 16.72 -10.89 9.26
N HIS A 190 17.92 -11.33 9.66
CA HIS A 190 18.19 -11.95 10.95
C HIS A 190 19.63 -11.65 11.37
N GLN A 191 19.82 -11.20 12.60
CA GLN A 191 21.16 -10.98 13.21
C GLN A 191 22.15 -10.19 12.33
N GLN A 192 21.72 -9.07 11.74
CA GLN A 192 22.51 -8.24 10.81
C GLN A 192 22.82 -8.90 9.44
N GLN A 193 22.27 -10.07 9.16
CA GLN A 193 22.32 -10.72 7.85
C GLN A 193 21.03 -10.46 7.10
N LEU A 194 21.17 -10.25 5.80
CA LEU A 194 20.05 -10.07 4.90
C LEU A 194 20.20 -11.04 3.71
N ASP A 195 19.31 -12.01 3.64
CA ASP A 195 19.23 -12.95 2.53
C ASP A 195 18.10 -12.51 1.60
N ILE A 196 18.38 -12.43 0.29
CA ILE A 196 17.37 -12.02 -0.71
C ILE A 196 17.33 -13.06 -1.81
N HIS A 197 16.12 -13.53 -2.12
CA HIS A 197 15.82 -14.44 -3.22
C HIS A 197 14.88 -13.77 -4.20
N PHE A 198 15.20 -13.82 -5.48
CA PHE A 198 14.37 -13.33 -6.56
C PHE A 198 13.80 -14.48 -7.37
N LEU A 199 12.53 -14.38 -7.71
CA LEU A 199 11.81 -15.28 -8.58
C LEU A 199 11.18 -14.48 -9.71
N SER A 200 11.34 -14.90 -10.95
CA SER A 200 10.72 -14.28 -12.12
C SER A 200 10.07 -15.37 -12.97
N GLU A 201 8.88 -15.09 -13.49
CA GLU A 201 8.18 -16.01 -14.39
C GLU A 201 8.85 -16.09 -15.77
N LYS A 202 9.48 -15.02 -16.22
CA LYS A 202 10.21 -14.99 -17.49
C LYS A 202 11.69 -15.08 -17.21
N ALA A 203 12.29 -16.24 -17.47
CA ALA A 203 13.73 -16.33 -17.61
C ALA A 203 14.13 -15.62 -18.91
N GLU A 204 15.08 -14.69 -18.84
CA GLU A 204 15.70 -14.16 -20.04
C GLU A 204 16.36 -15.31 -20.81
N THR A 205 15.99 -15.42 -22.09
CA THR A 205 16.67 -16.27 -23.08
C THR A 205 17.82 -15.50 -23.71
#